data_6064b08be9f607071982b46023b9f3e8
#
_entry.id   6064b08be9f607071982b46023b9f3e8
#
_cell.length_a   1.000
_cell.length_b   1.000
_cell.length_c   1.000
_cell.angle_alpha   90.00
_cell.angle_beta   90.00
_cell.angle_gamma   90.00
#
_symmetry.space_group_name_H-M   'P 1'
#
loop_
_entity.id
_entity.type
_entity.pdbx_description
1 polymer ?
#
loop_
_entity_poly.entity_id
_entity_poly.type
_entity_poly.pdbx_seq_one_letter_code
_entity_poly.pdbx_strand_id
1 'polypeptide(L)'
;MSKEVFIKKLILKNFKKVQDLTVTFTDKETFICGSNGTCKTTIVDAFYWLLFGKDSTNRSDSNFNIKTLGKDGKPILRLVHSVTGVLSVNGREIELQRNYVEKWGSGVNSDTLQNHATEFYLNGVKLKTKKEYDAEVASIIPEDVFRMITTPFFFPSMKAADQKAMLMDMAGNVSDEEVAALKPEFLELMSNITGRSLEQFGKEIAAKKSAIKDELKGIPLRI
;
A
#
# COMPACT_ATOMS: atom_id res chain seq x y z
N MET A 1 -3.00 -0.03 20.35
CA MET A 1 -2.42 -1.39 20.33
C MET A 1 -1.78 -1.60 18.96
N SER A 2 -0.53 -2.05 18.91
CA SER A 2 0.15 -2.40 17.66
C SER A 2 -0.56 -3.58 17.00
N LYS A 3 -0.80 -3.50 15.70
CA LYS A 3 -1.41 -4.57 14.92
C LYS A 3 -0.32 -5.50 14.40
N GLU A 4 -0.43 -6.80 14.69
CA GLU A 4 0.50 -7.81 14.20
C GLU A 4 -0.09 -8.53 12.98
N VAL A 5 0.67 -8.58 11.89
CA VAL A 5 0.26 -9.24 10.64
C VAL A 5 1.39 -10.14 10.16
N PHE A 6 1.09 -11.43 9.99
CA PHE A 6 2.01 -12.43 9.47
C PHE A 6 1.40 -13.17 8.28
N ILE A 7 2.21 -13.46 7.27
CA ILE A 7 1.84 -14.39 6.23
C ILE A 7 2.15 -15.82 6.70
N LYS A 8 1.17 -16.72 6.66
CA LYS A 8 1.33 -18.14 7.02
C LYS A 8 1.52 -19.02 5.80
N LYS A 9 0.77 -18.76 4.73
CA LYS A 9 0.79 -19.57 3.52
C LYS A 9 0.47 -18.73 2.30
N LEU A 10 1.11 -19.05 1.19
CA LEU A 10 0.79 -18.50 -0.13
C LEU A 10 0.69 -19.66 -1.12
N ILE A 11 -0.43 -19.75 -1.84
CA ILE A 11 -0.71 -20.78 -2.83
C ILE A 11 -0.92 -20.11 -4.18
N LEU A 12 -0.15 -20.51 -5.17
CA LEU A 12 -0.24 -20.06 -6.55
C LEU A 12 -0.71 -21.21 -7.44
N LYS A 13 -1.74 -20.96 -8.24
CA LYS A 13 -2.20 -21.89 -9.27
C LYS A 13 -2.27 -21.17 -10.62
N ASN A 14 -1.56 -21.70 -11.60
CA ASN A 14 -1.49 -21.14 -12.96
C ASN A 14 -1.12 -19.65 -12.99
N PHE A 15 -0.26 -19.19 -12.10
CA PHE A 15 0.14 -17.79 -12.03
C PHE A 15 1.48 -17.57 -12.76
N LYS A 16 1.45 -16.86 -13.88
CA LYS A 16 2.61 -16.68 -14.77
C LYS A 16 3.19 -18.06 -15.18
N LYS A 17 4.46 -18.32 -14.85
CA LYS A 17 5.13 -19.60 -15.15
C LYS A 17 4.90 -20.67 -14.07
N VAL A 18 4.24 -20.34 -12.98
CA VAL A 18 4.00 -21.26 -11.86
C VAL A 18 2.67 -21.96 -12.06
N GLN A 19 2.70 -23.29 -12.23
CA GLN A 19 1.48 -24.10 -12.39
C GLN A 19 0.82 -24.41 -11.05
N ASP A 20 1.60 -24.88 -10.08
CA ASP A 20 1.16 -25.12 -8.70
C ASP A 20 2.36 -24.94 -7.77
N LEU A 21 2.18 -24.09 -6.77
CA LEU A 21 3.20 -23.83 -5.75
C LEU A 21 2.52 -23.45 -4.44
N THR A 22 2.90 -24.13 -3.39
CA THR A 22 2.54 -23.74 -2.02
C THR A 22 3.81 -23.34 -1.26
N VAL A 23 3.83 -22.13 -0.73
CA VAL A 23 4.88 -21.63 0.15
C VAL A 23 4.28 -21.51 1.54
N THR A 24 4.90 -22.17 2.53
CA THR A 24 4.56 -22.03 3.94
C THR A 24 5.63 -21.18 4.61
N PHE A 25 5.20 -20.18 5.36
CA PHE A 25 6.09 -19.26 6.05
C PHE A 25 6.17 -19.63 7.54
N THR A 26 7.32 -19.42 8.13
CA THR A 26 7.53 -19.58 9.57
C THR A 26 7.28 -18.25 10.30
N ASP A 27 7.11 -18.31 11.62
CA ASP A 27 6.92 -17.11 12.45
C ASP A 27 8.21 -16.27 12.60
N LYS A 28 9.32 -16.74 12.03
CA LYS A 28 10.60 -16.04 12.00
C LYS A 28 10.92 -15.61 10.56
N GLU A 29 12.09 -15.96 10.06
CA GLU A 29 12.51 -15.64 8.71
C GLU A 29 12.30 -16.84 7.78
N THR A 30 11.85 -16.55 6.56
CA THR A 30 11.72 -17.55 5.49
C THR A 30 12.53 -17.09 4.28
N PHE A 31 13.56 -17.84 3.92
CA PHE A 31 14.40 -17.55 2.76
C PHE A 31 13.92 -18.30 1.53
N ILE A 32 13.62 -17.56 0.45
CA ILE A 32 13.28 -18.13 -0.85
C ILE A 32 14.50 -18.05 -1.76
N CYS A 33 15.21 -19.17 -1.90
CA CYS A 33 16.43 -19.26 -2.66
C CYS A 33 16.22 -20.01 -3.99
N GLY A 34 17.11 -19.76 -4.95
CA GLY A 34 17.12 -20.43 -6.24
C GLY A 34 17.91 -19.65 -7.30
N SER A 35 18.25 -20.28 -8.40
CA SER A 35 18.94 -19.65 -9.55
C SER A 35 18.06 -18.60 -10.24
N ASN A 36 18.65 -17.82 -11.15
CA ASN A 36 17.88 -16.84 -11.92
C ASN A 36 16.83 -17.54 -12.81
N GLY A 37 15.64 -16.95 -12.92
CA GLY A 37 14.54 -17.52 -13.70
C GLY A 37 13.67 -18.55 -12.96
N THR A 38 13.96 -18.92 -11.70
CA THR A 38 13.19 -19.90 -10.90
C THR A 38 11.94 -19.31 -10.21
N CYS A 39 11.37 -18.26 -10.76
CA CYS A 39 10.08 -17.68 -10.30
C CYS A 39 10.09 -17.03 -8.89
N LYS A 40 11.25 -16.69 -8.31
CA LYS A 40 11.32 -16.00 -7.00
C LYS A 40 10.51 -14.70 -6.99
N THR A 41 10.71 -13.83 -7.98
CA THR A 41 9.96 -12.58 -8.12
C THR A 41 8.48 -12.84 -8.37
N THR A 42 8.13 -13.95 -9.02
CA THR A 42 6.73 -14.33 -9.26
C THR A 42 5.97 -14.57 -7.96
N ILE A 43 6.61 -15.09 -6.91
CA ILE A 43 6.02 -15.26 -5.58
C ILE A 43 5.68 -13.90 -4.96
N VAL A 44 6.60 -12.95 -5.06
CA VAL A 44 6.39 -11.57 -4.58
C VAL A 44 5.27 -10.89 -5.39
N ASP A 45 5.33 -10.98 -6.72
CA ASP A 45 4.28 -10.44 -7.61
C ASP A 45 2.90 -11.03 -7.30
N ALA A 46 2.83 -12.34 -7.01
CA ALA A 46 1.58 -13.01 -6.66
C ALA A 46 0.99 -12.44 -5.35
N PHE A 47 1.83 -12.18 -4.36
CA PHE A 47 1.38 -11.60 -3.10
C PHE A 47 0.91 -10.16 -3.26
N TYR A 48 1.62 -9.33 -4.03
CA TYR A 48 1.16 -7.99 -4.39
C TYR A 48 -0.14 -8.02 -5.19
N TRP A 49 -0.25 -8.94 -6.14
CA TRP A 49 -1.47 -9.09 -6.93
C TRP A 49 -2.65 -9.56 -6.08
N LEU A 50 -2.43 -10.49 -5.15
CA LEU A 50 -3.44 -10.93 -4.20
C LEU A 50 -4.00 -9.74 -3.44
N LEU A 51 -3.16 -8.91 -2.84
CA LEU A 51 -3.59 -7.81 -1.99
C LEU A 51 -4.16 -6.63 -2.81
N PHE A 52 -3.45 -6.16 -3.83
CA PHE A 52 -3.72 -4.87 -4.46
C PHE A 52 -4.06 -4.96 -5.96
N GLY A 53 -4.00 -6.14 -6.59
CA GLY A 53 -4.22 -6.29 -8.04
C GLY A 53 -3.11 -5.70 -8.90
N LYS A 54 -1.91 -5.59 -8.35
CA LYS A 54 -0.72 -5.02 -9.00
C LYS A 54 0.45 -5.97 -8.82
N ASP A 55 1.49 -5.82 -9.63
CA ASP A 55 2.75 -6.51 -9.37
C ASP A 55 3.67 -5.72 -8.42
N SER A 56 4.82 -6.29 -8.08
CA SER A 56 5.82 -5.66 -7.20
C SER A 56 6.39 -4.34 -7.77
N THR A 57 6.25 -4.10 -9.08
CA THR A 57 6.65 -2.86 -9.76
C THR A 57 5.50 -1.87 -9.94
N ASN A 58 4.35 -2.09 -9.29
CA ASN A 58 3.15 -1.24 -9.33
C ASN A 58 2.40 -1.21 -10.67
N ARG A 59 2.59 -2.21 -11.54
CA ARG A 59 1.80 -2.36 -12.76
C ARG A 59 0.49 -3.06 -12.43
N SER A 60 -0.63 -2.56 -12.94
CA SER A 60 -1.96 -3.17 -12.80
C SER A 60 -2.18 -4.33 -13.77
N ASP A 61 -3.26 -5.09 -13.56
CA ASP A 61 -3.64 -6.27 -14.35
C ASP A 61 -3.64 -6.02 -15.89
N SER A 62 -3.95 -4.81 -16.33
CA SER A 62 -3.92 -4.45 -17.75
C SER A 62 -2.51 -4.39 -18.33
N ASN A 63 -1.49 -4.16 -17.49
CA ASN A 63 -0.12 -3.90 -17.89
C ASN A 63 0.88 -4.98 -17.47
N PHE A 64 0.40 -6.03 -16.80
CA PHE A 64 1.25 -7.18 -16.52
C PHE A 64 0.51 -8.50 -16.80
N ASN A 65 1.23 -9.48 -17.34
CA ASN A 65 0.63 -10.73 -17.75
C ASN A 65 0.58 -11.72 -16.59
N ILE A 66 -0.64 -12.10 -16.19
CA ILE A 66 -0.92 -13.09 -15.15
C ILE A 66 -0.96 -14.50 -15.76
N LYS A 67 -1.35 -14.62 -17.03
CA LYS A 67 -1.63 -15.90 -17.66
C LYS A 67 -0.39 -16.77 -17.82
N THR A 68 -0.58 -18.07 -17.64
CA THR A 68 0.41 -19.08 -17.97
C THR A 68 0.54 -19.18 -19.49
N LEU A 69 1.78 -19.15 -19.97
CA LEU A 69 2.09 -19.28 -21.39
C LEU A 69 2.44 -20.71 -21.74
N GLY A 70 1.97 -21.17 -22.90
CA GLY A 70 2.38 -22.42 -23.50
C GLY A 70 3.80 -22.37 -24.09
N LYS A 71 4.25 -23.48 -24.65
CA LYS A 71 5.56 -23.58 -25.31
C LYS A 71 5.68 -22.68 -26.55
N ASP A 72 4.55 -22.32 -27.14
CA ASP A 72 4.43 -21.42 -28.29
C ASP A 72 4.41 -19.92 -27.89
N GLY A 73 4.55 -19.62 -26.60
CA GLY A 73 4.51 -18.25 -26.06
C GLY A 73 3.10 -17.68 -25.97
N LYS A 74 2.05 -18.42 -26.31
CA LYS A 74 0.66 -17.97 -26.23
C LYS A 74 0.03 -18.34 -24.88
N PRO A 75 -0.95 -17.57 -24.38
CA PRO A 75 -1.68 -17.91 -23.17
C PRO A 75 -2.41 -19.24 -23.31
N ILE A 76 -2.28 -20.11 -22.31
CA ILE A 76 -3.08 -21.33 -22.23
C ILE A 76 -4.50 -20.90 -21.82
N LEU A 77 -5.47 -21.26 -22.65
CA LEU A 77 -6.87 -20.88 -22.45
C LEU A 77 -7.57 -21.84 -21.48
N ARG A 78 -8.71 -21.40 -20.95
CA ARG A 78 -9.59 -22.15 -20.03
C ARG A 78 -8.92 -22.51 -18.70
N LEU A 79 -7.87 -21.78 -18.32
CA LEU A 79 -7.26 -21.91 -17.00
C LEU A 79 -7.83 -20.87 -16.04
N VAL A 80 -8.03 -21.29 -14.80
CA VAL A 80 -8.23 -20.37 -13.67
C VAL A 80 -6.85 -20.03 -13.10
N HIS A 81 -6.52 -18.75 -13.09
CA HIS A 81 -5.30 -18.25 -12.48
C HIS A 81 -5.65 -17.79 -11.07
N SER A 82 -5.09 -18.43 -10.05
CA SER A 82 -5.48 -18.23 -8.66
C SER A 82 -4.28 -17.94 -7.76
N VAL A 83 -4.45 -17.00 -6.85
CA VAL A 83 -3.54 -16.80 -5.72
C VAL A 83 -4.37 -16.79 -4.44
N THR A 84 -3.96 -17.62 -3.48
CA THR A 84 -4.57 -17.69 -2.15
C THR A 84 -3.51 -17.41 -1.10
N GLY A 85 -3.80 -16.53 -0.15
CA GLY A 85 -2.93 -16.20 0.97
C GLY A 85 -3.66 -16.39 2.30
N VAL A 86 -3.01 -17.08 3.23
CA VAL A 86 -3.46 -17.18 4.62
C VAL A 86 -2.61 -16.25 5.46
N LEU A 87 -3.25 -15.27 6.07
CA LEU A 87 -2.65 -14.26 6.93
C LEU A 87 -3.09 -14.47 8.38
N SER A 88 -2.20 -14.26 9.33
CA SER A 88 -2.55 -14.15 10.74
C SER A 88 -2.57 -12.67 11.12
N VAL A 89 -3.71 -12.18 11.57
CA VAL A 89 -3.91 -10.79 12.00
C VAL A 89 -4.29 -10.79 13.47
N ASN A 90 -3.40 -10.32 14.34
CA ASN A 90 -3.56 -10.39 15.80
C ASN A 90 -3.92 -11.80 16.28
N GLY A 91 -3.28 -12.84 15.73
CA GLY A 91 -3.52 -14.25 16.04
C GLY A 91 -4.74 -14.89 15.37
N ARG A 92 -5.58 -14.13 14.65
CA ARG A 92 -6.71 -14.65 13.89
C ARG A 92 -6.32 -14.92 12.44
N GLU A 93 -6.61 -16.10 11.92
CA GLU A 93 -6.36 -16.44 10.53
C GLU A 93 -7.44 -15.85 9.61
N ILE A 94 -7.00 -15.27 8.51
CA ILE A 94 -7.82 -14.73 7.43
C ILE A 94 -7.29 -15.31 6.12
N GLU A 95 -8.16 -15.96 5.36
CA GLU A 95 -7.83 -16.43 4.01
C GLU A 95 -8.36 -15.46 2.97
N LEU A 96 -7.46 -14.94 2.16
CA LEU A 96 -7.75 -14.11 0.99
C LEU A 96 -7.48 -14.93 -0.27
N GLN A 97 -8.40 -14.88 -1.26
CA GLN A 97 -8.16 -15.50 -2.56
C GLN A 97 -8.62 -14.56 -3.67
N ARG A 98 -7.81 -14.49 -4.72
CA ARG A 98 -8.12 -13.76 -5.95
C ARG A 98 -7.95 -14.71 -7.13
N ASN A 99 -8.99 -14.80 -7.95
CA ASN A 99 -9.00 -15.62 -9.18
C ASN A 99 -9.16 -14.71 -10.40
N TYR A 100 -8.37 -14.96 -11.43
CA TYR A 100 -8.54 -14.37 -12.75
C TYR A 100 -9.08 -15.44 -13.69
N VAL A 101 -10.29 -15.22 -14.19
CA VAL A 101 -11.06 -16.21 -14.95
C VAL A 101 -11.44 -15.68 -16.33
N GLU A 102 -11.52 -16.56 -17.30
CA GLU A 102 -12.01 -16.26 -18.64
C GLU A 102 -13.54 -16.41 -18.67
N LYS A 103 -14.21 -15.47 -19.31
CA LYS A 103 -15.64 -15.52 -19.59
C LYS A 103 -15.84 -15.87 -21.06
N TRP A 104 -16.42 -17.03 -21.28
CA TRP A 104 -16.69 -17.60 -22.59
C TRP A 104 -18.14 -17.36 -22.99
N GLY A 105 -18.40 -17.30 -24.28
CA GLY A 105 -19.75 -17.22 -24.82
C GLY A 105 -20.60 -18.43 -24.47
N SER A 106 -21.86 -18.39 -24.81
CA SER A 106 -22.80 -19.49 -24.62
C SER A 106 -23.40 -19.96 -25.97
N GLY A 107 -23.89 -21.18 -26.00
CA GLY A 107 -24.48 -21.77 -27.19
C GLY A 107 -23.49 -21.87 -28.37
N VAL A 108 -23.87 -21.37 -29.53
CA VAL A 108 -23.06 -21.38 -30.75
C VAL A 108 -21.72 -20.66 -30.61
N ASN A 109 -21.62 -19.70 -29.67
CA ASN A 109 -20.43 -18.93 -29.41
C ASN A 109 -19.61 -19.46 -28.20
N SER A 110 -19.84 -20.71 -27.76
CA SER A 110 -19.18 -21.29 -26.57
C SER A 110 -17.65 -21.29 -26.64
N ASP A 111 -17.06 -21.25 -27.82
CA ASP A 111 -15.61 -21.23 -28.04
C ASP A 111 -15.03 -19.82 -28.24
N THR A 112 -15.86 -18.78 -28.13
CA THR A 112 -15.42 -17.40 -28.25
C THR A 112 -15.16 -16.82 -26.88
N LEU A 113 -13.91 -16.41 -26.63
CA LEU A 113 -13.53 -15.69 -25.43
C LEU A 113 -14.11 -14.26 -25.48
N GLN A 114 -15.03 -13.95 -24.59
CA GLN A 114 -15.70 -12.64 -24.55
C GLN A 114 -14.96 -11.63 -23.68
N ASN A 115 -14.57 -12.05 -22.48
CA ASN A 115 -13.97 -11.14 -21.51
C ASN A 115 -13.21 -11.92 -20.43
N HIS A 116 -12.58 -11.19 -19.52
CA HIS A 116 -11.97 -11.70 -18.31
C HIS A 116 -12.66 -11.10 -17.10
N ALA A 117 -12.71 -11.85 -16.01
CA ALA A 117 -13.22 -11.35 -14.74
C ALA A 117 -12.25 -11.70 -13.61
N THR A 118 -12.16 -10.83 -12.63
CA THR A 118 -11.48 -11.11 -11.37
C THR A 118 -12.53 -11.44 -10.32
N GLU A 119 -12.36 -12.57 -9.65
CA GLU A 119 -13.22 -13.02 -8.57
C GLU A 119 -12.47 -12.96 -7.24
N PHE A 120 -13.15 -12.58 -6.18
CA PHE A 120 -12.58 -12.31 -4.86
C PHE A 120 -13.25 -13.19 -3.82
N TYR A 121 -12.45 -13.75 -2.92
CA TYR A 121 -12.94 -14.62 -1.84
C TYR A 121 -12.29 -14.21 -0.52
N LEU A 122 -13.09 -14.29 0.54
CA LEU A 122 -12.68 -14.11 1.92
C LEU A 122 -13.13 -15.33 2.73
N ASN A 123 -12.19 -16.05 3.33
CA ASN A 123 -12.44 -17.27 4.10
C ASN A 123 -13.30 -18.29 3.31
N GLY A 124 -12.98 -18.49 2.02
CA GLY A 124 -13.70 -19.39 1.12
C GLY A 124 -15.05 -18.85 0.59
N VAL A 125 -15.52 -17.68 1.06
CA VAL A 125 -16.77 -17.09 0.62
C VAL A 125 -16.50 -16.08 -0.49
N LYS A 126 -17.20 -16.20 -1.63
CA LYS A 126 -17.10 -15.28 -2.76
C LYS A 126 -17.72 -13.94 -2.40
N LEU A 127 -16.95 -12.88 -2.55
CA LEU A 127 -17.42 -11.50 -2.38
C LEU A 127 -18.12 -10.99 -3.64
N LYS A 128 -19.07 -10.08 -3.47
CA LYS A 128 -19.87 -9.55 -4.58
C LYS A 128 -19.10 -8.51 -5.39
N THR A 129 -18.28 -7.72 -4.74
CA THR A 129 -17.60 -6.59 -5.37
C THR A 129 -16.12 -6.52 -5.02
N LYS A 130 -15.33 -5.93 -5.93
CA LYS A 130 -13.93 -5.58 -5.65
C LYS A 130 -13.81 -4.64 -4.46
N LYS A 131 -14.75 -3.70 -4.30
CA LYS A 131 -14.73 -2.71 -3.21
C LYS A 131 -14.79 -3.37 -1.83
N GLU A 132 -15.60 -4.42 -1.67
CA GLU A 132 -15.65 -5.21 -0.43
C GLU A 132 -14.29 -5.85 -0.13
N TYR A 133 -13.67 -6.46 -1.15
CA TYR A 133 -12.35 -7.07 -1.00
C TYR A 133 -11.27 -6.03 -0.65
N ASP A 134 -11.23 -4.92 -1.36
CA ASP A 134 -10.25 -3.85 -1.13
C ASP A 134 -10.41 -3.25 0.27
N ALA A 135 -11.63 -3.14 0.80
CA ALA A 135 -11.90 -2.67 2.16
C ALA A 135 -11.35 -3.66 3.21
N GLU A 136 -11.53 -4.97 2.99
CA GLU A 136 -10.97 -6.00 3.88
C GLU A 136 -9.44 -5.97 3.86
N VAL A 137 -8.82 -5.88 2.68
CA VAL A 137 -7.36 -5.78 2.56
C VAL A 137 -6.85 -4.50 3.25
N ALA A 138 -7.49 -3.36 3.03
CA ALA A 138 -7.12 -2.09 3.67
C ALA A 138 -7.27 -2.15 5.20
N SER A 139 -8.26 -2.92 5.70
CA SER A 139 -8.41 -3.16 7.13
C SER A 139 -7.26 -4.01 7.69
N ILE A 140 -6.63 -4.88 6.90
CA ILE A 140 -5.46 -5.67 7.29
C ILE A 140 -4.21 -4.80 7.24
N ILE A 141 -3.90 -4.24 6.07
CA ILE A 141 -2.75 -3.36 5.86
C ILE A 141 -3.05 -2.37 4.71
N PRO A 142 -2.87 -1.05 4.92
CA PRO A 142 -2.91 -0.06 3.84
C PRO A 142 -1.81 -0.29 2.79
N GLU A 143 -2.10 -0.03 1.51
CA GLU A 143 -1.16 -0.31 0.40
C GLU A 143 0.16 0.47 0.54
N ASP A 144 0.10 1.73 0.93
CA ASP A 144 1.25 2.61 1.10
C ASP A 144 2.18 2.14 2.23
N VAL A 145 1.61 1.74 3.38
CA VAL A 145 2.35 1.14 4.49
C VAL A 145 3.00 -0.17 4.06
N PHE A 146 2.25 -1.05 3.36
CA PHE A 146 2.80 -2.30 2.86
C PHE A 146 3.98 -2.07 1.90
N ARG A 147 3.84 -1.13 0.96
CA ARG A 147 4.91 -0.78 0.01
C ARG A 147 6.12 -0.18 0.70
N MET A 148 5.92 0.63 1.71
CA MET A 148 7.02 1.22 2.48
C MET A 148 7.91 0.16 3.13
N ILE A 149 7.32 -0.90 3.70
CA ILE A 149 8.07 -1.96 4.38
C ILE A 149 8.61 -3.04 3.45
N THR A 150 8.02 -3.22 2.25
CA THR A 150 8.37 -4.32 1.35
C THR A 150 9.13 -3.88 0.09
N THR A 151 9.12 -2.58 -0.24
CA THR A 151 9.79 -2.04 -1.42
C THR A 151 10.86 -1.02 -1.00
N PRO A 152 12.16 -1.38 -1.03
CA PRO A 152 13.23 -0.55 -0.45
C PRO A 152 13.31 0.88 -0.99
N PHE A 153 12.93 1.09 -2.27
CA PHE A 153 12.99 2.41 -2.92
C PHE A 153 11.66 3.16 -2.93
N PHE A 154 10.59 2.61 -2.35
CA PHE A 154 9.28 3.25 -2.35
C PHE A 154 9.32 4.56 -1.55
N PHE A 155 9.66 4.49 -0.28
CA PHE A 155 9.72 5.66 0.60
C PHE A 155 10.70 6.74 0.10
N PRO A 156 11.96 6.43 -0.28
CA PRO A 156 12.89 7.43 -0.81
C PRO A 156 12.42 8.09 -2.11
N SER A 157 11.58 7.44 -2.92
CA SER A 157 11.08 8.00 -4.18
C SER A 157 9.87 8.93 -4.01
N MET A 158 9.28 8.98 -2.81
CA MET A 158 8.14 9.86 -2.53
C MET A 158 8.60 11.32 -2.43
N LYS A 159 7.66 12.25 -2.66
CA LYS A 159 7.90 13.68 -2.40
C LYS A 159 8.09 13.91 -0.91
N ALA A 160 8.92 14.87 -0.53
CA ALA A 160 9.24 15.17 0.87
C ALA A 160 8.00 15.46 1.73
N ALA A 161 6.96 16.10 1.16
CA ALA A 161 5.71 16.36 1.84
C ALA A 161 4.96 15.07 2.20
N ASP A 162 4.92 14.10 1.26
CA ASP A 162 4.24 12.82 1.45
C ASP A 162 5.02 11.92 2.42
N GLN A 163 6.36 11.95 2.35
CA GLN A 163 7.24 11.27 3.33
C GLN A 163 6.96 11.78 4.75
N LYS A 164 6.90 13.11 4.90
CA LYS A 164 6.62 13.74 6.19
C LYS A 164 5.24 13.35 6.71
N ALA A 165 4.21 13.42 5.87
CA ALA A 165 2.84 13.06 6.25
C ALA A 165 2.75 11.59 6.71
N MET A 166 3.36 10.67 5.97
CA MET A 166 3.40 9.25 6.32
C MET A 166 4.12 9.00 7.65
N LEU A 167 5.27 9.64 7.88
CA LEU A 167 6.00 9.49 9.15
C LEU A 167 5.22 10.07 10.32
N MET A 168 4.53 11.20 10.13
CA MET A 168 3.69 11.80 11.17
C MET A 168 2.49 10.92 11.52
N ASP A 169 1.85 10.32 10.51
CA ASP A 169 0.75 9.37 10.72
C ASP A 169 1.21 8.12 11.51
N MET A 170 2.38 7.60 11.18
CA MET A 170 2.96 6.45 11.89
C MET A 170 3.42 6.77 13.32
N ALA A 171 3.95 7.96 13.54
CA ALA A 171 4.39 8.41 14.87
C ALA A 171 3.21 8.68 15.83
N GLY A 172 2.00 8.78 15.27
CA GLY A 172 0.80 9.26 15.97
C GLY A 172 0.76 10.79 15.99
N ASN A 173 -0.45 11.33 15.94
CA ASN A 173 -0.66 12.77 16.06
C ASN A 173 -0.42 13.18 17.51
N VAL A 174 0.73 13.77 17.76
CA VAL A 174 0.99 14.50 19.02
C VAL A 174 0.30 15.85 18.88
N SER A 175 -0.63 16.18 19.77
CA SER A 175 -1.33 17.45 19.72
C SER A 175 -0.40 18.63 20.10
N ASP A 176 -0.71 19.83 19.59
CA ASP A 176 0.05 21.03 19.94
C ASP A 176 0.03 21.30 21.46
N GLU A 177 -1.05 20.90 22.14
CA GLU A 177 -1.21 20.98 23.59
C GLU A 177 -0.26 20.03 24.33
N GLU A 178 -0.09 18.77 23.82
CA GLU A 178 0.85 17.81 24.40
C GLU A 178 2.29 18.28 24.23
N VAL A 179 2.63 18.88 23.10
CA VAL A 179 3.96 19.47 22.88
C VAL A 179 4.17 20.70 23.78
N ALA A 180 3.16 21.57 23.92
CA ALA A 180 3.22 22.74 24.75
C ALA A 180 3.39 22.41 26.25
N ALA A 181 2.81 21.29 26.70
CA ALA A 181 2.97 20.83 28.09
C ALA A 181 4.40 20.44 28.45
N LEU A 182 5.28 20.20 27.47
CA LEU A 182 6.68 19.84 27.73
C LEU A 182 7.56 21.01 28.15
N LYS A 183 7.18 22.28 27.85
CA LYS A 183 7.96 23.49 28.20
C LYS A 183 7.07 24.69 28.49
N PRO A 184 7.30 25.43 29.58
CA PRO A 184 6.52 26.61 29.94
C PRO A 184 6.46 27.67 28.84
N GLU A 185 7.56 27.86 28.08
CA GLU A 185 7.63 28.85 27.01
C GLU A 185 6.66 28.53 25.85
N PHE A 186 6.36 27.25 25.62
CA PHE A 186 5.37 26.84 24.63
C PHE A 186 3.94 27.09 25.08
N LEU A 187 3.65 26.99 26.38
CA LEU A 187 2.34 27.37 26.94
C LEU A 187 2.05 28.86 26.74
N GLU A 188 3.05 29.72 26.97
CA GLU A 188 2.94 31.15 26.72
C GLU A 188 2.72 31.45 25.23
N LEU A 189 3.45 30.74 24.34
CA LEU A 189 3.25 30.83 22.89
C LEU A 189 1.83 30.44 22.49
N MET A 190 1.30 29.34 23.01
CA MET A 190 -0.06 28.86 22.74
C MET A 190 -1.13 29.85 23.19
N SER A 191 -0.94 30.50 24.32
CA SER A 191 -1.87 31.56 24.80
C SER A 191 -1.98 32.74 23.84
N ASN A 192 -0.91 33.06 23.10
CA ASN A 192 -0.83 34.14 22.12
C ASN A 192 -1.39 33.76 20.72
N ILE A 193 -1.62 32.49 20.45
CA ILE A 193 -2.06 31.98 19.14
C ILE A 193 -3.59 31.89 19.01
N THR A 194 -4.35 32.22 20.03
CA THR A 194 -5.81 32.02 20.14
C THR A 194 -6.55 32.17 18.80
N GLY A 195 -7.11 31.07 18.29
CA GLY A 195 -7.92 31.03 17.05
C GLY A 195 -7.15 31.09 15.73
N ARG A 196 -5.81 30.89 15.73
CA ARG A 196 -4.94 30.89 14.53
C ARG A 196 -4.08 29.67 14.49
N SER A 197 -3.59 29.28 13.30
CA SER A 197 -2.57 28.24 13.20
C SER A 197 -1.18 28.79 13.53
N LEU A 198 -0.28 27.95 14.05
CA LEU A 198 1.14 28.28 14.27
C LEU A 198 1.80 28.88 13.02
N GLU A 199 1.44 28.38 11.84
CA GLU A 199 1.96 28.88 10.56
C GLU A 199 1.48 30.29 10.24
N GLN A 200 0.20 30.60 10.49
CA GLN A 200 -0.36 31.93 10.30
C GLN A 200 0.29 32.93 11.27
N PHE A 201 0.41 32.55 12.54
CA PHE A 201 1.09 33.39 13.54
C PHE A 201 2.55 33.64 13.16
N GLY A 202 3.29 32.65 12.71
CA GLY A 202 4.65 32.80 12.22
C GLY A 202 4.76 33.78 11.03
N LYS A 203 3.83 33.74 10.07
CA LYS A 203 3.77 34.71 8.95
C LYS A 203 3.48 36.13 9.44
N GLU A 204 2.57 36.31 10.40
CA GLU A 204 2.28 37.64 10.99
C GLU A 204 3.49 38.23 11.73
N ILE A 205 4.18 37.41 12.52
CA ILE A 205 5.40 37.86 13.21
C ILE A 205 6.50 38.21 12.21
N ALA A 206 6.68 37.45 11.16
CA ALA A 206 7.64 37.75 10.10
C ALA A 206 7.32 39.08 9.39
N ALA A 207 6.04 39.32 9.07
CA ALA A 207 5.60 40.59 8.47
C ALA A 207 5.84 41.80 9.40
N LYS A 208 5.48 41.69 10.70
CA LYS A 208 5.74 42.73 11.70
C LYS A 208 7.23 43.00 11.84
N LYS A 209 8.05 41.96 11.89
CA LYS A 209 9.52 42.09 11.96
C LYS A 209 10.09 42.81 10.75
N SER A 210 9.57 42.55 9.56
CA SER A 210 9.98 43.24 8.33
C SER A 210 9.60 44.72 8.38
N ALA A 211 8.35 45.05 8.75
CA ALA A 211 7.89 46.42 8.86
C ALA A 211 8.75 47.26 9.86
N ILE A 212 9.01 46.73 11.05
CA ILE A 212 9.88 47.37 12.05
C ILE A 212 11.30 47.56 11.50
N LYS A 213 11.83 46.58 10.75
CA LYS A 213 13.15 46.67 10.14
C LYS A 213 13.23 47.80 9.10
N ASP A 214 12.17 48.00 8.33
CA ASP A 214 12.11 49.05 7.33
C ASP A 214 11.90 50.44 7.97
N GLU A 215 11.14 50.55 9.05
CA GLU A 215 11.06 51.78 9.87
C GLU A 215 12.40 52.14 10.46
N LEU A 216 13.13 51.18 11.05
CA LEU A 216 14.47 51.42 11.60
C LEU A 216 15.47 51.93 10.56
N LYS A 217 15.40 51.43 9.32
CA LYS A 217 16.25 51.94 8.22
C LYS A 217 15.93 53.39 7.84
N GLY A 218 14.69 53.79 8.04
CA GLY A 218 14.24 55.17 7.72
C GLY A 218 14.58 56.23 8.80
N ILE A 219 14.94 55.84 10.02
CA ILE A 219 15.25 56.75 11.13
C ILE A 219 16.45 57.65 10.80
N PRO A 220 17.59 57.17 10.28
CA PRO A 220 18.73 58.03 9.97
C PRO A 220 18.45 59.11 8.91
N LEU A 221 17.41 58.96 8.12
CA LEU A 221 17.01 59.91 7.06
C LEU A 221 16.07 61.02 7.59
N ARG A 222 15.67 60.96 8.88
CA ARG A 222 14.75 61.92 9.51
C ARG A 222 15.46 62.83 10.54
N ILE A 223 16.78 62.65 10.71
CA ILE A 223 17.66 63.50 11.49
C ILE A 223 18.40 64.44 10.56
#